data_f1ad2fe109788f9108472f9dd6bfcc10
#
_entry.id   f1ad2fe109788f9108472f9dd6bfcc10
#
_cell.length_a   1.000
_cell.length_b   1.000
_cell.length_c   1.000
_cell.angle_alpha   90.00
_cell.angle_beta   90.00
_cell.angle_gamma   90.00
#
_symmetry.space_group_name_H-M   'P 1'
#
loop_
_entity.id
_entity.type
_entity.pdbx_description
1 polymer ?
#
loop_
_entity_poly.entity_id
_entity_poly.type
_entity_poly.pdbx_seq_one_letter_code
_entity_poly.pdbx_strand_id
1 'polypeptide(L)'
;MTWKGTKPTGEHNGTVALKSGGLVVENGVLKEGEFVIDMNTVKNLDMAGSAGAGKIEAHLKNADFFDIAVYPTSTFVITSVLEVEANLAVTGNLTIKDVTKSITIPAKISSEDGVTTFTSALFNIDRADFNVKYGSKRWIEGLKDKFIDDLVEMSFVVKTIKQLNK
;
A
#
# COMPACT_ATOMS: atom_id res chain seq x y z
N MET A 1 4.09 4.03 -4.81
CA MET A 1 3.98 3.76 -3.37
C MET A 1 5.23 3.01 -2.93
N THR A 2 5.68 3.24 -1.71
CA THR A 2 6.82 2.53 -1.10
C THR A 2 6.32 1.55 -0.05
N TRP A 3 7.08 0.49 0.18
CA TRP A 3 6.85 -0.49 1.24
C TRP A 3 8.16 -0.84 1.94
N LYS A 4 8.08 -1.17 3.24
CA LYS A 4 9.18 -1.72 4.01
C LYS A 4 8.66 -2.81 4.94
N GLY A 5 9.27 -3.99 4.85
CA GLY A 5 9.04 -5.14 5.71
C GLY A 5 10.29 -5.48 6.52
N THR A 6 10.10 -5.85 7.78
CA THR A 6 11.17 -6.14 8.73
C THR A 6 11.14 -7.58 9.23
N LYS A 7 12.27 -8.05 9.70
CA LYS A 7 12.49 -9.33 10.35
C LYS A 7 13.68 -9.20 11.30
N PRO A 8 13.90 -10.10 12.28
CA PRO A 8 15.01 -9.99 13.23
C PRO A 8 16.40 -9.86 12.61
N THR A 9 16.57 -10.41 11.39
CA THR A 9 17.86 -10.45 10.68
C THR A 9 18.04 -9.32 9.65
N GLY A 10 17.12 -8.36 9.59
CA GLY A 10 17.20 -7.23 8.66
C GLY A 10 15.85 -6.78 8.12
N GLU A 11 15.89 -5.95 7.11
CA GLU A 11 14.71 -5.40 6.46
C GLU A 11 14.84 -5.45 4.94
N HIS A 12 13.71 -5.36 4.25
CA HIS A 12 13.65 -5.17 2.81
C HIS A 12 12.67 -4.05 2.50
N ASN A 13 12.95 -3.29 1.47
CA ASN A 13 12.09 -2.22 1.01
C ASN A 13 11.96 -2.22 -0.51
N GLY A 14 10.94 -1.51 -0.97
CA GLY A 14 10.69 -1.43 -2.38
C GLY A 14 9.51 -0.57 -2.76
N THR A 15 8.99 -0.81 -3.95
CA THR A 15 7.88 -0.06 -4.52
C THR A 15 6.81 -0.97 -5.08
N VAL A 16 5.60 -0.41 -5.20
CA VAL A 16 4.50 -0.96 -5.99
C VAL A 16 3.78 0.20 -6.67
N ALA A 17 3.32 0.01 -7.91
CA ALA A 17 2.70 1.06 -8.69
C ALA A 17 1.18 1.02 -8.65
N LEU A 18 0.54 2.16 -8.89
CA LEU A 18 -0.88 2.24 -9.21
C LEU A 18 -1.12 1.72 -10.62
N LYS A 19 -2.20 0.99 -10.81
CA LYS A 19 -2.77 0.64 -12.12
C LYS A 19 -3.69 1.73 -12.61
N SER A 20 -4.54 2.24 -11.72
CA SER A 20 -5.50 3.31 -11.98
C SER A 20 -5.97 3.93 -10.68
N GLY A 21 -6.67 5.05 -10.77
CA GLY A 21 -7.31 5.67 -9.62
C GLY A 21 -7.70 7.11 -9.91
N GLY A 22 -8.47 7.68 -9.00
CA GLY A 22 -8.92 9.06 -9.07
C GLY A 22 -9.34 9.60 -7.72
N LEU A 23 -9.42 10.91 -7.65
CA LEU A 23 -9.90 11.68 -6.50
C LEU A 23 -11.05 12.59 -6.91
N VAL A 24 -12.04 12.72 -6.06
CA VAL A 24 -13.07 13.77 -6.14
C VAL A 24 -12.71 14.85 -5.12
N VAL A 25 -12.39 16.03 -5.62
CA VAL A 25 -12.05 17.21 -4.80
C VAL A 25 -13.04 18.32 -5.11
N GLU A 26 -13.76 18.77 -4.12
CA GLU A 26 -14.75 19.86 -4.21
C GLU A 26 -14.32 21.02 -3.33
N ASN A 27 -14.19 22.22 -3.93
CA ASN A 27 -13.76 23.44 -3.20
C ASN A 27 -12.45 23.24 -2.38
N GLY A 28 -11.49 22.46 -2.93
CA GLY A 28 -10.23 22.15 -2.24
C GLY A 28 -10.32 21.04 -1.20
N VAL A 29 -11.50 20.49 -0.95
CA VAL A 29 -11.74 19.42 0.04
C VAL A 29 -11.83 18.06 -0.66
N LEU A 30 -11.02 17.11 -0.22
CA LEU A 30 -11.10 15.72 -0.67
C LEU A 30 -12.42 15.10 -0.18
N LYS A 31 -13.20 14.56 -1.10
CA LYS A 31 -14.50 13.90 -0.81
C LYS A 31 -14.43 12.40 -0.98
N GLU A 32 -13.96 11.97 -2.14
CA GLU A 32 -13.93 10.56 -2.51
C GLU A 32 -12.62 10.22 -3.23
N GLY A 33 -12.31 8.95 -3.32
CA GLY A 33 -11.19 8.44 -4.10
C GLY A 33 -11.19 6.94 -4.15
N GLU A 34 -10.71 6.42 -5.27
CA GLU A 34 -10.51 4.99 -5.48
C GLU A 34 -9.15 4.78 -6.16
N PHE A 35 -8.43 3.78 -5.70
CA PHE A 35 -7.12 3.43 -6.24
C PHE A 35 -7.04 1.93 -6.45
N VAL A 36 -6.54 1.54 -7.62
CA VAL A 36 -6.21 0.16 -7.95
C VAL A 36 -4.70 0.04 -8.03
N ILE A 37 -4.13 -0.84 -7.25
CA ILE A 37 -2.70 -1.12 -7.16
C ILE A 37 -2.38 -2.34 -8.01
N ASP A 38 -1.37 -2.25 -8.89
CA ASP A 38 -0.90 -3.38 -9.69
C ASP A 38 0.13 -4.20 -8.92
N MET A 39 -0.28 -5.32 -8.36
CA MET A 39 0.58 -6.19 -7.56
C MET A 39 1.69 -6.86 -8.37
N ASN A 40 1.58 -6.91 -9.71
CA ASN A 40 2.64 -7.40 -10.59
C ASN A 40 3.87 -6.48 -10.59
N THR A 41 3.69 -5.21 -10.22
CA THR A 41 4.75 -4.18 -10.22
C THR A 41 5.56 -4.13 -8.94
N VAL A 42 5.32 -5.04 -7.98
CA VAL A 42 6.13 -5.11 -6.75
C VAL A 42 7.59 -5.29 -7.09
N LYS A 43 8.42 -4.38 -6.60
CA LYS A 43 9.88 -4.32 -6.80
C LYS A 43 10.60 -4.24 -5.46
N ASN A 44 11.75 -4.91 -5.38
CA ASN A 44 12.69 -4.75 -4.28
C ASN A 44 13.76 -3.72 -4.69
N LEU A 45 14.06 -2.76 -3.82
CA LEU A 45 15.02 -1.68 -4.09
C LEU A 45 16.34 -1.84 -3.33
N ASP A 46 16.32 -2.31 -2.09
CA ASP A 46 17.54 -2.43 -1.26
C ASP A 46 18.55 -3.44 -1.83
N MET A 47 18.09 -4.40 -2.63
CA MET A 47 18.95 -5.37 -3.32
C MET A 47 18.91 -5.23 -4.85
N ALA A 48 18.49 -4.06 -5.37
CA ALA A 48 18.34 -3.83 -6.80
C ALA A 48 19.62 -4.22 -7.59
N GLY A 49 19.43 -4.89 -8.72
CA GLY A 49 20.54 -5.37 -9.56
C GLY A 49 21.19 -6.69 -9.09
N SER A 50 20.80 -7.24 -7.93
CA SER A 50 21.27 -8.54 -7.45
C SER A 50 20.29 -9.67 -7.76
N ALA A 51 20.79 -10.91 -7.79
CA ALA A 51 19.93 -12.09 -7.87
C ALA A 51 19.00 -12.25 -6.65
N GLY A 52 19.34 -11.62 -5.53
CA GLY A 52 18.51 -11.58 -4.32
C GLY A 52 17.22 -10.80 -4.51
N ALA A 53 17.26 -9.66 -5.20
CA ALA A 53 16.08 -8.87 -5.50
C ALA A 53 15.01 -9.68 -6.24
N GLY A 54 15.41 -10.39 -7.31
CA GLY A 54 14.49 -11.24 -8.07
C GLY A 54 13.89 -12.37 -7.25
N LYS A 55 14.65 -12.94 -6.30
CA LYS A 55 14.13 -13.99 -5.39
C LYS A 55 13.07 -13.43 -4.44
N ILE A 56 13.31 -12.23 -3.87
CA ILE A 56 12.34 -11.55 -2.98
C ILE A 56 11.08 -11.20 -3.77
N GLU A 57 11.22 -10.58 -4.94
CA GLU A 57 10.08 -10.22 -5.79
C GLU A 57 9.25 -11.45 -6.18
N ALA A 58 9.91 -12.55 -6.58
CA ALA A 58 9.22 -13.78 -6.91
C ALA A 58 8.48 -14.36 -5.69
N HIS A 59 9.09 -14.31 -4.51
CA HIS A 59 8.45 -14.80 -3.28
C HIS A 59 7.25 -13.95 -2.88
N LEU A 60 7.36 -12.62 -2.93
CA LEU A 60 6.24 -11.73 -2.65
C LEU A 60 5.04 -11.99 -3.58
N LYS A 61 5.29 -12.45 -4.80
CA LYS A 61 4.27 -12.74 -5.82
C LYS A 61 3.63 -14.13 -5.67
N ASN A 62 4.25 -15.04 -4.95
CA ASN A 62 3.80 -16.42 -4.80
C ASN A 62 2.50 -16.57 -4.00
N ALA A 63 1.91 -17.77 -4.11
CA ALA A 63 0.66 -18.15 -3.44
C ALA A 63 0.74 -18.09 -1.91
N ASP A 64 1.92 -18.35 -1.34
CA ASP A 64 2.16 -18.28 0.11
C ASP A 64 2.30 -16.84 0.64
N PHE A 65 2.37 -15.83 -0.27
CA PHE A 65 2.42 -14.43 0.09
C PHE A 65 1.23 -13.66 -0.49
N PHE A 66 1.40 -12.86 -1.55
CA PHE A 66 0.30 -12.06 -2.15
C PHE A 66 -0.52 -12.80 -3.19
N ASP A 67 -0.05 -13.95 -3.70
CA ASP A 67 -0.75 -14.78 -4.68
C ASP A 67 -1.25 -14.00 -5.90
N ILE A 68 -0.35 -13.27 -6.54
CA ILE A 68 -0.72 -12.34 -7.63
C ILE A 68 -1.28 -13.04 -8.87
N ALA A 69 -1.08 -14.35 -9.01
CA ALA A 69 -1.70 -15.13 -10.08
C ALA A 69 -3.23 -15.18 -9.94
N VAL A 70 -3.73 -15.16 -8.70
CA VAL A 70 -5.16 -15.13 -8.36
C VAL A 70 -5.61 -13.70 -8.08
N TYR A 71 -4.77 -12.91 -7.39
CA TYR A 71 -5.08 -11.55 -6.92
C TYR A 71 -4.10 -10.52 -7.52
N PRO A 72 -4.19 -10.21 -8.82
CA PRO A 72 -3.23 -9.33 -9.49
C PRO A 72 -3.33 -7.86 -9.08
N THR A 73 -4.38 -7.49 -8.34
CA THR A 73 -4.62 -6.12 -7.88
C THR A 73 -5.02 -6.08 -6.41
N SER A 74 -4.69 -4.97 -5.76
CA SER A 74 -5.28 -4.54 -4.48
C SER A 74 -6.01 -3.22 -4.71
N THR A 75 -6.98 -2.90 -3.86
CA THR A 75 -7.78 -1.67 -4.01
C THR A 75 -7.88 -0.90 -2.70
N PHE A 76 -7.98 0.42 -2.80
CA PHE A 76 -8.29 1.29 -1.67
C PHE A 76 -9.39 2.26 -2.08
N VAL A 77 -10.52 2.22 -1.36
CA VAL A 77 -11.70 3.07 -1.61
C VAL A 77 -11.92 3.95 -0.39
N ILE A 78 -11.83 5.27 -0.56
CA ILE A 78 -12.05 6.25 0.51
C ILE A 78 -13.51 6.22 0.94
N THR A 79 -13.75 6.12 2.24
CA THR A 79 -15.09 6.11 2.84
C THR A 79 -15.35 7.33 3.72
N SER A 80 -14.30 7.96 4.24
CA SER A 80 -14.41 9.17 5.10
C SER A 80 -13.11 9.95 5.09
N VAL A 81 -13.22 11.26 5.16
CA VAL A 81 -12.08 12.18 5.30
C VAL A 81 -12.37 13.13 6.44
N LEU A 82 -11.49 13.22 7.41
CA LEU A 82 -11.54 14.18 8.52
C LEU A 82 -10.31 15.08 8.47
N GLU A 83 -10.52 16.36 8.64
CA GLU A 83 -9.42 17.32 8.84
C GLU A 83 -8.94 17.24 10.29
N VAL A 84 -7.63 17.07 10.47
CA VAL A 84 -6.98 17.03 11.76
C VAL A 84 -5.79 17.97 11.71
N GLU A 85 -5.96 19.15 12.30
CA GLU A 85 -4.99 20.26 12.21
C GLU A 85 -4.67 20.62 10.74
N ALA A 86 -3.40 20.47 10.33
CA ALA A 86 -2.96 20.72 8.95
C ALA A 86 -2.86 19.44 8.09
N ASN A 87 -3.49 18.34 8.53
CA ASN A 87 -3.46 17.04 7.88
C ASN A 87 -4.87 16.50 7.68
N LEU A 88 -4.96 15.39 6.97
CA LEU A 88 -6.18 14.60 6.79
C LEU A 88 -6.03 13.24 7.45
N ALA A 89 -7.06 12.79 8.15
CA ALA A 89 -7.26 11.39 8.50
C ALA A 89 -8.20 10.80 7.44
N VAL A 90 -7.63 10.05 6.51
CA VAL A 90 -8.36 9.45 5.38
C VAL A 90 -8.67 8.01 5.72
N THR A 91 -9.94 7.71 5.97
CA THR A 91 -10.41 6.34 6.21
C THR A 91 -10.92 5.75 4.91
N GLY A 92 -10.57 4.49 4.66
CA GLY A 92 -11.00 3.79 3.46
C GLY A 92 -10.95 2.27 3.63
N ASN A 93 -11.61 1.59 2.71
CA ASN A 93 -11.60 0.15 2.60
C ASN A 93 -10.41 -0.30 1.76
N LEU A 94 -9.43 -0.93 2.39
CA LEU A 94 -8.31 -1.58 1.73
C LEU A 94 -8.66 -3.04 1.48
N THR A 95 -8.55 -3.48 0.24
CA THR A 95 -8.72 -4.89 -0.14
C THR A 95 -7.37 -5.42 -0.65
N ILE A 96 -6.86 -6.45 0.01
CA ILE A 96 -5.68 -7.22 -0.40
C ILE A 96 -6.09 -8.69 -0.44
N LYS A 97 -5.78 -9.38 -1.53
CA LYS A 97 -6.30 -10.72 -1.84
C LYS A 97 -7.83 -10.63 -1.89
N ASP A 98 -8.53 -11.43 -1.08
CA ASP A 98 -9.99 -11.47 -0.95
C ASP A 98 -10.49 -10.86 0.37
N VAL A 99 -9.63 -10.17 1.12
CA VAL A 99 -9.96 -9.59 2.43
C VAL A 99 -10.01 -8.08 2.35
N THR A 100 -11.11 -7.50 2.83
CA THR A 100 -11.29 -6.05 2.95
C THR A 100 -11.28 -5.62 4.41
N LYS A 101 -10.49 -4.60 4.73
CA LYS A 101 -10.41 -3.97 6.05
C LYS A 101 -10.52 -2.45 5.93
N SER A 102 -11.18 -1.83 6.88
CA SER A 102 -11.15 -0.38 7.03
C SER A 102 -9.83 0.02 7.70
N ILE A 103 -9.12 0.95 7.07
CA ILE A 103 -7.89 1.54 7.61
C ILE A 103 -7.98 3.06 7.56
N THR A 104 -7.23 3.73 8.45
CA THR A 104 -7.11 5.19 8.44
C THR A 104 -5.66 5.58 8.15
N ILE A 105 -5.47 6.44 7.15
CA ILE A 105 -4.15 6.86 6.65
C ILE A 105 -3.99 8.36 6.93
N PRO A 106 -2.90 8.79 7.59
CA PRO A 106 -2.56 10.20 7.72
C PRO A 106 -2.07 10.72 6.36
N ALA A 107 -2.70 11.77 5.84
CA ALA A 107 -2.43 12.26 4.49
C ALA A 107 -2.48 13.79 4.39
N LYS A 108 -2.04 14.28 3.24
CA LYS A 108 -2.18 15.68 2.80
C LYS A 108 -2.64 15.72 1.36
N ILE A 109 -3.35 16.79 1.04
CA ILE A 109 -3.72 17.09 -0.34
C ILE A 109 -3.30 18.53 -0.67
N SER A 110 -2.80 18.74 -1.87
CA SER A 110 -2.53 20.06 -2.43
C SER A 110 -2.87 20.09 -3.90
N SER A 111 -3.24 21.25 -4.41
CA SER A 111 -3.53 21.44 -5.84
C SER A 111 -2.77 22.67 -6.32
N GLU A 112 -1.97 22.49 -7.37
CA GLU A 112 -1.19 23.54 -8.01
C GLU A 112 -1.16 23.28 -9.52
N ASP A 113 -1.38 24.31 -10.31
CA ASP A 113 -1.35 24.26 -11.80
C ASP A 113 -2.22 23.14 -12.40
N GLY A 114 -3.39 22.87 -11.81
CA GLY A 114 -4.30 21.83 -12.29
C GLY A 114 -3.90 20.40 -11.92
N VAL A 115 -2.80 20.23 -11.18
CA VAL A 115 -2.34 18.95 -10.64
C VAL A 115 -2.71 18.87 -9.16
N THR A 116 -3.43 17.83 -8.80
CA THR A 116 -3.69 17.50 -7.39
C THR A 116 -2.70 16.46 -6.93
N THR A 117 -1.96 16.76 -5.86
CA THR A 117 -1.02 15.84 -5.21
C THR A 117 -1.63 15.34 -3.90
N PHE A 118 -1.74 14.03 -3.78
CA PHE A 118 -2.22 13.33 -2.58
C PHE A 118 -1.06 12.50 -2.00
N THR A 119 -0.66 12.83 -0.78
CA THR A 119 0.55 12.26 -0.14
C THR A 119 0.19 11.72 1.24
N SER A 120 0.64 10.50 1.57
CA SER A 120 0.56 9.99 2.94
C SER A 120 1.81 10.34 3.75
N ALA A 121 1.67 10.46 5.06
CA ALA A 121 2.76 10.17 5.97
C ALA A 121 3.05 8.66 6.00
N LEU A 122 4.04 8.22 6.77
CA LEU A 122 4.26 6.79 7.02
C LEU A 122 3.08 6.22 7.79
N PHE A 123 2.60 5.06 7.37
CA PHE A 123 1.55 4.28 8.04
C PHE A 123 1.84 2.79 7.95
N ASN A 124 1.23 2.00 8.82
CA ASN A 124 1.42 0.56 8.85
C ASN A 124 0.18 -0.17 8.36
N ILE A 125 0.41 -1.26 7.64
CA ILE A 125 -0.60 -2.26 7.30
C ILE A 125 -0.20 -3.57 7.96
N ASP A 126 -1.11 -4.18 8.72
CA ASP A 126 -0.92 -5.54 9.22
C ASP A 126 -1.28 -6.53 8.10
N ARG A 127 -0.25 -7.12 7.47
CA ARG A 127 -0.43 -8.04 6.36
C ARG A 127 -1.16 -9.34 6.74
N ALA A 128 -1.05 -9.74 8.01
CA ALA A 128 -1.70 -10.96 8.50
C ALA A 128 -3.22 -10.81 8.57
N ASP A 129 -3.75 -9.58 8.67
CA ASP A 129 -5.18 -9.29 8.57
C ASP A 129 -5.75 -9.57 7.18
N PHE A 130 -4.90 -9.65 6.15
CA PHE A 130 -5.25 -9.88 4.76
C PHE A 130 -4.83 -11.29 4.26
N ASN A 131 -4.79 -12.27 5.14
CA ASN A 131 -4.41 -13.65 4.81
C ASN A 131 -3.00 -13.81 4.20
N VAL A 132 -2.08 -12.86 4.44
CA VAL A 132 -0.65 -13.00 4.10
C VAL A 132 0.07 -13.60 5.30
N LYS A 133 0.11 -14.94 5.36
CA LYS A 133 0.45 -15.70 6.57
C LYS A 133 1.91 -16.13 6.66
N TYR A 134 2.63 -16.14 5.54
CA TYR A 134 4.01 -16.64 5.49
C TYR A 134 4.91 -15.93 6.53
N GLY A 135 5.58 -16.71 7.37
CA GLY A 135 6.47 -16.20 8.40
C GLY A 135 5.81 -15.36 9.50
N SER A 136 4.48 -15.34 9.61
CA SER A 136 3.75 -14.62 10.66
C SER A 136 3.68 -15.42 11.95
N LYS A 137 4.09 -14.82 13.06
CA LYS A 137 3.93 -15.41 14.41
C LYS A 137 2.47 -15.61 14.81
N ARG A 138 1.55 -14.86 14.20
CA ARG A 138 0.12 -15.01 14.46
C ARG A 138 -0.43 -16.35 13.95
N TRP A 139 0.19 -16.90 12.89
CA TRP A 139 -0.29 -18.08 12.19
C TRP A 139 0.61 -19.30 12.30
N ILE A 140 1.90 -19.09 12.61
CA ILE A 140 2.91 -20.16 12.58
C ILE A 140 3.66 -20.14 13.90
N GLU A 141 3.57 -21.22 14.66
CA GLU A 141 4.32 -21.42 15.90
C GLU A 141 5.77 -21.84 15.64
N GLY A 142 6.65 -21.59 16.59
CA GLY A 142 8.02 -22.08 16.58
C GLY A 142 8.97 -21.42 15.59
N LEU A 143 8.59 -20.29 15.00
CA LEU A 143 9.42 -19.57 14.01
C LEU A 143 10.74 -19.04 14.60
N LYS A 144 10.86 -18.86 15.91
CA LYS A 144 12.03 -18.23 16.58
C LYS A 144 12.40 -16.92 15.86
N ASP A 145 13.62 -16.82 15.33
CA ASP A 145 14.14 -15.64 14.62
C ASP A 145 13.88 -15.68 13.11
N LYS A 146 13.07 -16.63 12.63
CA LYS A 146 12.71 -16.76 11.20
C LYS A 146 11.39 -16.09 10.84
N PHE A 147 10.79 -15.37 11.78
CA PHE A 147 9.55 -14.65 11.47
C PHE A 147 9.80 -13.40 10.62
N ILE A 148 8.76 -12.97 9.95
CA ILE A 148 8.66 -11.68 9.28
C ILE A 148 7.59 -10.88 10.02
N ASP A 149 7.88 -9.63 10.38
CA ASP A 149 6.92 -8.78 11.07
C ASP A 149 5.63 -8.65 10.26
N ASP A 150 4.50 -8.66 10.97
CA ASP A 150 3.19 -8.55 10.32
C ASP A 150 2.90 -7.11 9.87
N LEU A 151 3.52 -6.11 10.52
CA LEU A 151 3.40 -4.73 10.14
C LEU A 151 4.32 -4.41 8.96
N VAL A 152 3.73 -3.91 7.88
CA VAL A 152 4.44 -3.38 6.72
C VAL A 152 4.26 -1.86 6.71
N GLU A 153 5.38 -1.14 6.77
CA GLU A 153 5.39 0.32 6.67
C GLU A 153 5.19 0.75 5.22
N MET A 154 4.29 1.69 5.01
CA MET A 154 3.90 2.17 3.69
C MET A 154 3.92 3.70 3.62
N SER A 155 4.16 4.22 2.42
CA SER A 155 3.85 5.61 2.06
C SER A 155 3.54 5.73 0.58
N PHE A 156 2.89 6.84 0.20
CA PHE A 156 2.62 7.11 -1.21
C PHE A 156 2.64 8.60 -1.54
N VAL A 157 2.92 8.90 -2.79
CA VAL A 157 2.64 10.17 -3.46
C VAL A 157 1.88 9.83 -4.74
N VAL A 158 0.67 10.36 -4.87
CA VAL A 158 -0.19 10.21 -6.05
C VAL A 158 -0.45 11.59 -6.62
N LYS A 159 -0.30 11.72 -7.92
CA LYS A 159 -0.62 12.94 -8.67
C LYS A 159 -1.74 12.65 -9.65
N THR A 160 -2.77 13.50 -9.64
CA THR A 160 -3.89 13.43 -10.58
C THR A 160 -3.98 14.72 -11.36
N ILE A 161 -4.40 14.62 -12.63
CA ILE A 161 -4.71 15.78 -13.46
C ILE A 161 -6.23 15.96 -13.49
N LYS A 162 -6.69 17.20 -13.38
CA LYS A 162 -8.14 17.50 -13.52
C LYS A 162 -8.60 17.05 -14.92
N GLN A 163 -9.53 16.13 -14.99
CA GLN A 163 -10.20 15.83 -16.24
C GLN A 163 -11.13 17.00 -16.58
N LEU A 164 -10.87 17.66 -17.70
CA LEU A 164 -11.81 18.60 -18.29
C LEU A 164 -12.94 17.77 -18.91
N ASN A 165 -14.12 17.81 -18.32
CA ASN A 165 -15.32 17.28 -18.97
C ASN A 165 -15.50 18.02 -20.30
N LYS A 166 -15.45 17.29 -21.40
CA LYS A 166 -15.81 17.80 -22.74
C LYS A 166 -17.32 17.86 -22.86
#